data_c6c82b0b752ec95e59968fc18c7c0380
#
_entry.id   c6c82b0b752ec95e59968fc18c7c0380
#
_cell.length_a   1.000
_cell.length_b   1.000
_cell.length_c   1.000
_cell.angle_alpha   90.00
_cell.angle_beta   90.00
_cell.angle_gamma   90.00
#
_symmetry.space_group_name_H-M   'P 1'
#
loop_
_entity.id
_entity.type
_entity.pdbx_description
1 polymer ?
#
loop_
_entity_poly.entity_id
_entity_poly.type
_entity_poly.pdbx_seq_one_letter_code
_entity_poly.pdbx_strand_id
1 'polypeptide(L)'
;NRPREAELNFEKALAVDPTHAAALDALVALATEAHEVRRAIDWRRKRLQTETEPDARVDELLAIAAAHGEQLQDTAAALAALDEALAVAPKSRASLEKLRAVLEKHGRWAQLVDVLAELAATAVEPKERGALSFAGADVALGRLRDEDRGLPLLERALEDDPAHDAALQALVAVRTSRGEWQALDATYARLVDRFAVLGDVERAWDTCRKLAVVRRDKLRDAHGAVEGFAGAVRCKPDDVDSRAMLADAYLAVGDEPRAVAEFERIAQLAPTRASTHARLFALHRRAGRTDRAWLAGAALEELGAADMDQQLVVDQYRLDGPIRPSRSLDGAAWSELLRAPGSDDVVADVLRSIAPAAISRRVDELRQSRQLAVLDPARRQSAASTVTAVRSFQWAAQVLGVEAPDLYVMDAVPGGIAAVRSPTPATALGPDVLRGLTTKDLAFLAARHLTYYRPEHVALIYYPTVADLSVLFLGALLVAMPDLPVPPQSRDAATRTRKALARQVGDDDRRTLVAAVERLEARGGRADLAAWIRGVELAAQRAGLLLCGDLAVAVARLRADGDTRPIGELTFDDKRGDLLAFSASEQLARAREALSVDLPSSGAGAQAAAAGQLQAS
;
A
#
# COMPACT_ATOMS: atom_id res chain seq x y z
N ASN A 1 36.08 -68.19 -19.66
CA ASN A 1 34.76 -68.75 -20.01
C ASN A 1 34.48 -70.13 -19.42
N ARG A 2 34.77 -70.36 -18.14
CA ARG A 2 34.41 -71.58 -17.41
C ARG A 2 33.90 -71.16 -16.02
N PRO A 3 32.65 -70.73 -15.92
CA PRO A 3 32.13 -70.20 -14.66
C PRO A 3 32.18 -71.21 -13.51
N ARG A 4 31.93 -72.49 -13.75
CA ARG A 4 32.02 -73.52 -12.72
C ARG A 4 33.44 -73.77 -12.18
N GLU A 5 34.49 -73.65 -13.01
CA GLU A 5 35.85 -73.77 -12.52
C GLU A 5 36.28 -72.52 -11.72
N ALA A 6 35.82 -71.35 -12.14
CA ALA A 6 36.03 -70.11 -11.37
C ALA A 6 35.35 -70.20 -9.98
N GLU A 7 34.13 -70.69 -9.94
CA GLU A 7 33.34 -70.87 -8.72
C GLU A 7 34.08 -71.79 -7.74
N LEU A 8 34.51 -72.99 -8.22
CA LEU A 8 35.24 -73.94 -7.40
C LEU A 8 36.56 -73.36 -6.84
N ASN A 9 37.25 -72.53 -7.60
CA ASN A 9 38.46 -71.90 -7.15
C ASN A 9 38.22 -70.81 -6.09
N PHE A 10 37.15 -70.04 -6.21
CA PHE A 10 36.77 -69.08 -5.19
C PHE A 10 36.25 -69.76 -3.91
N GLU A 11 35.52 -70.88 -4.04
CA GLU A 11 35.12 -71.71 -2.88
C GLU A 11 36.33 -72.28 -2.12
N LYS A 12 37.38 -72.73 -2.88
CA LYS A 12 38.64 -73.15 -2.24
C LYS A 12 39.38 -71.99 -1.59
N ALA A 13 39.35 -70.79 -2.15
CA ALA A 13 39.91 -69.63 -1.53
C ALA A 13 39.22 -69.29 -0.17
N LEU A 14 37.87 -69.41 -0.13
CA LEU A 14 37.11 -69.23 1.09
C LEU A 14 37.32 -70.37 2.13
N ALA A 15 37.69 -71.57 1.69
CA ALA A 15 38.05 -72.66 2.62
C ALA A 15 39.37 -72.38 3.36
N VAL A 16 40.26 -71.53 2.75
CA VAL A 16 41.54 -71.12 3.35
C VAL A 16 41.33 -69.84 4.18
N ASP A 17 40.61 -68.88 3.62
CA ASP A 17 40.26 -67.62 4.28
C ASP A 17 38.76 -67.32 4.11
N PRO A 18 37.93 -67.69 5.10
CA PRO A 18 36.50 -67.46 5.10
C PRO A 18 36.07 -66.00 4.94
N THR A 19 36.98 -65.04 5.18
CA THR A 19 36.70 -63.61 5.15
C THR A 19 37.19 -62.92 3.87
N HIS A 20 37.65 -63.70 2.86
CA HIS A 20 38.24 -63.19 1.63
C HIS A 20 37.16 -62.46 0.78
N ALA A 21 37.11 -61.13 0.90
CA ALA A 21 36.10 -60.26 0.33
C ALA A 21 35.98 -60.45 -1.21
N ALA A 22 37.11 -60.39 -1.96
CA ALA A 22 37.07 -60.51 -3.39
C ALA A 22 36.55 -61.90 -3.90
N ALA A 23 36.75 -62.98 -3.13
CA ALA A 23 36.17 -64.26 -3.45
C ALA A 23 34.66 -64.30 -3.21
N LEU A 24 34.20 -63.67 -2.14
CA LEU A 24 32.77 -63.50 -1.87
C LEU A 24 32.07 -62.67 -2.95
N ASP A 25 32.68 -61.55 -3.35
CA ASP A 25 32.15 -60.69 -4.45
C ASP A 25 32.02 -61.46 -5.76
N ALA A 26 33.07 -62.20 -6.14
CA ALA A 26 33.06 -63.00 -7.36
C ALA A 26 31.99 -64.14 -7.32
N LEU A 27 31.79 -64.78 -6.18
CA LEU A 27 30.75 -65.82 -6.02
C LEU A 27 29.34 -65.23 -6.07
N VAL A 28 29.12 -64.07 -5.47
CA VAL A 28 27.86 -63.33 -5.60
C VAL A 28 27.57 -62.99 -7.07
N ALA A 29 28.57 -62.45 -7.78
CA ALA A 29 28.43 -62.10 -9.20
C ALA A 29 28.12 -63.34 -10.07
N LEU A 30 28.87 -64.44 -9.92
CA LEU A 30 28.66 -65.68 -10.66
C LEU A 30 27.28 -66.27 -10.39
N ALA A 31 26.84 -66.36 -9.14
CA ALA A 31 25.54 -66.87 -8.80
C ALA A 31 24.39 -65.98 -9.35
N THR A 32 24.60 -64.65 -9.37
CA THR A 32 23.64 -63.68 -9.94
C THR A 32 23.54 -63.84 -11.47
N GLU A 33 24.68 -63.94 -12.19
CA GLU A 33 24.71 -64.17 -13.63
C GLU A 33 24.10 -65.53 -14.03
N ALA A 34 24.30 -66.55 -13.17
CA ALA A 34 23.69 -67.88 -13.39
C ALA A 34 22.22 -67.95 -13.03
N HIS A 35 21.59 -66.86 -12.53
CA HIS A 35 20.23 -66.82 -12.00
C HIS A 35 19.96 -67.81 -10.83
N GLU A 36 21.02 -68.17 -10.09
CA GLU A 36 20.94 -69.05 -8.93
C GLU A 36 20.60 -68.24 -7.66
N VAL A 37 19.38 -67.71 -7.58
CA VAL A 37 18.98 -66.69 -6.61
C VAL A 37 19.26 -67.11 -5.16
N ARG A 38 18.94 -68.36 -4.77
CA ARG A 38 19.20 -68.82 -3.38
C ARG A 38 20.67 -68.83 -3.03
N ARG A 39 21.51 -69.30 -3.97
CA ARG A 39 22.95 -69.28 -3.76
C ARG A 39 23.53 -67.87 -3.69
N ALA A 40 23.02 -66.96 -4.51
CA ALA A 40 23.41 -65.55 -4.43
C ALA A 40 23.09 -64.97 -3.06
N ILE A 41 21.90 -65.25 -2.49
CA ILE A 41 21.53 -64.84 -1.13
C ILE A 41 22.46 -65.45 -0.08
N ASP A 42 22.79 -66.73 -0.19
CA ASP A 42 23.68 -67.40 0.77
C ASP A 42 25.08 -66.76 0.78
N TRP A 43 25.65 -66.44 -0.41
CA TRP A 43 26.92 -65.77 -0.53
C TRP A 43 26.86 -64.32 0.00
N ARG A 44 25.76 -63.59 -0.26
CA ARG A 44 25.56 -62.24 0.30
C ARG A 44 25.45 -62.29 1.82
N ARG A 45 24.78 -63.28 2.41
CA ARG A 45 24.72 -63.49 3.84
C ARG A 45 26.09 -63.76 4.46
N LYS A 46 26.95 -64.52 3.81
CA LYS A 46 28.34 -64.72 4.27
C LYS A 46 29.18 -63.43 4.14
N ARG A 47 29.03 -62.70 3.07
CA ARG A 47 29.69 -61.40 2.90
C ARG A 47 29.27 -60.40 4.01
N LEU A 48 28.00 -60.38 4.36
CA LEU A 48 27.48 -59.53 5.41
C LEU A 48 28.10 -59.80 6.79
N GLN A 49 28.58 -61.02 7.05
CA GLN A 49 29.25 -61.37 8.31
C GLN A 49 30.67 -60.75 8.37
N THR A 50 31.28 -60.48 7.24
CA THR A 50 32.63 -59.91 7.14
C THR A 50 32.65 -58.41 6.88
N GLU A 51 31.51 -57.85 6.44
CA GLU A 51 31.39 -56.41 6.14
C GLU A 51 31.21 -55.62 7.44
N THR A 52 32.01 -54.60 7.63
CA THR A 52 32.00 -53.73 8.80
C THR A 52 31.39 -52.37 8.54
N GLU A 53 31.44 -51.92 7.24
CA GLU A 53 30.96 -50.62 6.88
C GLU A 53 29.42 -50.60 6.81
N PRO A 54 28.76 -49.71 7.58
CA PRO A 54 27.29 -49.68 7.70
C PRO A 54 26.57 -49.55 6.34
N ASP A 55 27.07 -48.66 5.46
CA ASP A 55 26.46 -48.44 4.15
C ASP A 55 26.56 -49.65 3.22
N ALA A 56 27.72 -50.34 3.19
CA ALA A 56 27.91 -51.56 2.45
C ALA A 56 27.03 -52.70 2.99
N ARG A 57 26.86 -52.80 4.31
CA ARG A 57 25.92 -53.74 4.95
C ARG A 57 24.47 -53.48 4.53
N VAL A 58 24.03 -52.22 4.46
CA VAL A 58 22.70 -51.86 3.97
C VAL A 58 22.52 -52.27 2.52
N ASP A 59 23.48 -51.98 1.66
CA ASP A 59 23.42 -52.33 0.25
C ASP A 59 23.26 -53.86 0.05
N GLU A 60 23.98 -54.65 0.80
CA GLU A 60 23.85 -56.12 0.76
C GLU A 60 22.48 -56.58 1.27
N LEU A 61 21.98 -56.04 2.35
CA LEU A 61 20.69 -56.37 2.90
C LEU A 61 19.52 -55.98 1.98
N LEU A 62 19.64 -54.82 1.31
CA LEU A 62 18.66 -54.42 0.29
C LEU A 62 18.67 -55.33 -0.94
N ALA A 63 19.88 -55.78 -1.37
CA ALA A 63 19.97 -56.73 -2.47
C ALA A 63 19.39 -58.11 -2.08
N ILE A 64 19.55 -58.56 -0.81
CA ILE A 64 18.94 -59.78 -0.27
C ILE A 64 17.41 -59.61 -0.24
N ALA A 65 16.92 -58.45 0.24
CA ALA A 65 15.47 -58.15 0.28
C ALA A 65 14.84 -58.17 -1.12
N ALA A 66 15.51 -57.53 -2.11
CA ALA A 66 15.05 -57.55 -3.50
C ALA A 66 15.01 -58.95 -4.09
N ALA A 67 16.05 -59.77 -3.84
CA ALA A 67 16.12 -61.16 -4.31
C ALA A 67 14.98 -62.04 -3.71
N HIS A 68 14.71 -61.89 -2.43
CA HIS A 68 13.56 -62.55 -1.79
C HIS A 68 12.22 -62.08 -2.34
N GLY A 69 12.00 -60.76 -2.42
CA GLY A 69 10.70 -60.20 -2.83
C GLY A 69 10.39 -60.37 -4.32
N GLU A 70 11.37 -60.07 -5.20
CA GLU A 70 11.13 -59.99 -6.62
C GLU A 70 11.32 -61.34 -7.34
N GLN A 71 12.30 -62.11 -6.90
CA GLN A 71 12.71 -63.36 -7.60
C GLN A 71 12.14 -64.63 -6.94
N LEU A 72 12.09 -64.63 -5.60
CA LEU A 72 11.58 -65.80 -4.85
C LEU A 72 10.11 -65.64 -4.40
N GLN A 73 9.54 -64.45 -4.54
CA GLN A 73 8.18 -64.10 -4.07
C GLN A 73 7.99 -64.36 -2.55
N ASP A 74 9.08 -64.34 -1.79
CA ASP A 74 9.10 -64.56 -0.34
C ASP A 74 9.06 -63.20 0.38
N THR A 75 7.87 -62.66 0.55
CA THR A 75 7.64 -61.36 1.18
C THR A 75 8.13 -61.34 2.63
N ALA A 76 7.99 -62.46 3.36
CA ALA A 76 8.40 -62.50 4.78
C ALA A 76 9.92 -62.37 4.95
N ALA A 77 10.70 -63.12 4.15
CA ALA A 77 12.14 -63.03 4.18
C ALA A 77 12.66 -61.68 3.63
N ALA A 78 11.96 -61.11 2.63
CA ALA A 78 12.27 -59.77 2.14
C ALA A 78 12.11 -58.70 3.22
N LEU A 79 11.01 -58.73 3.97
CA LEU A 79 10.74 -57.83 5.06
C LEU A 79 11.73 -58.02 6.23
N ALA A 80 12.11 -59.26 6.56
CA ALA A 80 13.12 -59.51 7.60
C ALA A 80 14.50 -58.90 7.23
N ALA A 81 14.92 -59.05 5.98
CA ALA A 81 16.16 -58.45 5.50
C ALA A 81 16.10 -56.90 5.50
N LEU A 82 14.94 -56.34 5.24
CA LEU A 82 14.71 -54.89 5.28
C LEU A 82 14.75 -54.35 6.74
N ASP A 83 14.16 -55.09 7.71
CA ASP A 83 14.23 -54.75 9.12
C ASP A 83 15.69 -54.83 9.64
N GLU A 84 16.49 -55.81 9.16
CA GLU A 84 17.93 -55.87 9.45
C GLU A 84 18.68 -54.66 8.85
N ALA A 85 18.35 -54.23 7.62
CA ALA A 85 18.96 -53.06 6.99
C ALA A 85 18.67 -51.75 7.78
N LEU A 86 17.45 -51.59 8.27
CA LEU A 86 17.07 -50.47 9.13
C LEU A 86 17.83 -50.47 10.47
N ALA A 87 18.08 -51.65 11.05
CA ALA A 87 18.81 -51.81 12.28
C ALA A 87 20.31 -51.45 12.18
N VAL A 88 20.88 -51.47 10.99
CA VAL A 88 22.27 -51.05 10.74
C VAL A 88 22.45 -49.53 10.90
N ALA A 89 21.39 -48.73 10.77
CA ALA A 89 21.40 -47.26 10.86
C ALA A 89 22.44 -46.62 9.90
N PRO A 90 22.17 -46.64 8.59
CA PRO A 90 23.09 -46.10 7.60
C PRO A 90 23.27 -44.60 7.77
N LYS A 91 24.47 -44.09 7.51
CA LYS A 91 24.80 -42.67 7.64
C LYS A 91 24.89 -41.95 6.29
N SER A 92 25.05 -42.69 5.21
CA SER A 92 25.15 -42.10 3.87
C SER A 92 23.76 -41.79 3.31
N ARG A 93 23.67 -40.63 2.68
CA ARG A 93 22.49 -40.23 1.92
C ARG A 93 22.10 -41.25 0.86
N ALA A 94 23.07 -41.83 0.18
CA ALA A 94 22.82 -42.81 -0.89
C ALA A 94 22.11 -44.07 -0.36
N SER A 95 22.52 -44.60 0.79
CA SER A 95 21.87 -45.74 1.42
C SER A 95 20.46 -45.40 1.95
N LEU A 96 20.28 -44.21 2.53
CA LEU A 96 18.97 -43.71 2.97
C LEU A 96 17.97 -43.55 1.80
N GLU A 97 18.43 -43.05 0.62
CA GLU A 97 17.57 -42.95 -0.58
C GLU A 97 17.18 -44.33 -1.13
N LYS A 98 18.08 -45.30 -1.08
CA LYS A 98 17.76 -46.71 -1.46
C LYS A 98 16.73 -47.28 -0.50
N LEU A 99 16.91 -47.09 0.80
CA LEU A 99 15.94 -47.52 1.82
C LEU A 99 14.59 -46.85 1.62
N ARG A 100 14.53 -45.56 1.38
CA ARG A 100 13.32 -44.82 1.06
C ARG A 100 12.54 -45.48 -0.06
N ALA A 101 13.19 -45.74 -1.19
CA ALA A 101 12.56 -46.32 -2.37
C ALA A 101 11.97 -47.72 -2.09
N VAL A 102 12.71 -48.56 -1.35
CA VAL A 102 12.27 -49.92 -1.00
C VAL A 102 11.12 -49.91 0.03
N LEU A 103 11.20 -49.04 1.04
CA LEU A 103 10.13 -48.89 2.05
C LEU A 103 8.83 -48.40 1.44
N GLU A 104 8.92 -47.44 0.50
CA GLU A 104 7.77 -46.94 -0.25
C GLU A 104 7.10 -48.04 -1.07
N LYS A 105 7.90 -48.86 -1.82
CA LYS A 105 7.44 -49.97 -2.61
C LYS A 105 6.71 -51.03 -1.77
N HIS A 106 7.19 -51.29 -0.56
CA HIS A 106 6.58 -52.31 0.32
C HIS A 106 5.55 -51.76 1.30
N GLY A 107 5.18 -50.47 1.21
CA GLY A 107 4.17 -49.84 2.06
C GLY A 107 4.55 -49.76 3.54
N ARG A 108 5.86 -49.75 3.86
CA ARG A 108 6.39 -49.67 5.24
C ARG A 108 6.40 -48.22 5.70
N TRP A 109 5.22 -47.64 5.80
CA TRP A 109 5.03 -46.20 5.98
C TRP A 109 5.65 -45.64 7.27
N ALA A 110 5.59 -46.37 8.39
CA ALA A 110 6.16 -45.92 9.65
C ALA A 110 7.68 -45.77 9.57
N GLN A 111 8.38 -46.78 9.00
CA GLN A 111 9.83 -46.72 8.80
C GLN A 111 10.22 -45.71 7.72
N LEU A 112 9.38 -45.50 6.70
CA LEU A 112 9.60 -44.48 5.69
C LEU A 112 9.65 -43.08 6.30
N VAL A 113 8.77 -42.78 7.26
CA VAL A 113 8.80 -41.49 7.96
C VAL A 113 10.13 -41.29 8.70
N ASP A 114 10.64 -42.36 9.38
CA ASP A 114 11.92 -42.28 10.09
C ASP A 114 13.10 -42.05 9.12
N VAL A 115 13.12 -42.77 8.00
CA VAL A 115 14.17 -42.60 6.98
C VAL A 115 14.10 -41.22 6.33
N LEU A 116 12.90 -40.66 6.09
CA LEU A 116 12.75 -39.30 5.58
C LEU A 116 13.25 -38.24 6.58
N ALA A 117 13.06 -38.46 7.89
CA ALA A 117 13.61 -37.59 8.93
C ALA A 117 15.16 -37.65 8.96
N GLU A 118 15.74 -38.85 8.81
CA GLU A 118 17.20 -39.00 8.71
C GLU A 118 17.76 -38.37 7.42
N LEU A 119 17.08 -38.54 6.29
CA LEU A 119 17.43 -37.86 5.03
C LEU A 119 17.41 -36.36 5.19
N ALA A 120 16.40 -35.81 5.85
CA ALA A 120 16.33 -34.39 6.14
C ALA A 120 17.53 -33.92 6.98
N ALA A 121 17.99 -34.75 7.96
CA ALA A 121 19.16 -34.43 8.77
C ALA A 121 20.49 -34.43 7.96
N THR A 122 20.55 -35.15 6.85
CA THR A 122 21.74 -35.17 5.95
C THR A 122 21.73 -34.04 4.92
N ALA A 123 20.61 -33.41 4.66
CA ALA A 123 20.48 -32.34 3.65
C ALA A 123 21.14 -31.04 4.15
N VAL A 124 21.95 -30.43 3.29
CA VAL A 124 22.66 -29.17 3.55
C VAL A 124 21.72 -27.97 3.36
N GLU A 125 20.99 -28.00 2.25
CA GLU A 125 20.12 -26.89 1.86
C GLU A 125 18.83 -26.84 2.68
N PRO A 126 18.47 -25.69 3.31
CA PRO A 126 17.26 -25.57 4.14
C PRO A 126 15.98 -25.95 3.38
N LYS A 127 15.83 -25.53 2.13
CA LYS A 127 14.66 -25.88 1.32
C LYS A 127 14.53 -27.39 1.10
N GLU A 128 15.63 -28.08 0.91
CA GLU A 128 15.63 -29.53 0.75
C GLU A 128 15.26 -30.23 2.07
N ARG A 129 15.79 -29.76 3.20
CA ARG A 129 15.39 -30.26 4.53
C ARG A 129 13.90 -30.07 4.76
N GLY A 130 13.37 -28.89 4.43
CA GLY A 130 11.94 -28.59 4.52
C GLY A 130 11.10 -29.53 3.65
N ALA A 131 11.51 -29.77 2.42
CA ALA A 131 10.81 -30.67 1.49
C ALA A 131 10.79 -32.12 1.99
N LEU A 132 11.91 -32.61 2.52
CA LEU A 132 12.00 -33.96 3.08
C LEU A 132 11.18 -34.11 4.37
N SER A 133 11.21 -33.11 5.24
CA SER A 133 10.37 -33.07 6.43
C SER A 133 8.88 -33.06 6.08
N PHE A 134 8.50 -32.28 5.05
CA PHE A 134 7.13 -32.29 4.54
C PHE A 134 6.74 -33.64 3.95
N ALA A 135 7.62 -34.29 3.18
CA ALA A 135 7.36 -35.62 2.63
C ALA A 135 7.09 -36.64 3.76
N GLY A 136 7.85 -36.60 4.85
CA GLY A 136 7.62 -37.39 6.05
C GLY A 136 6.27 -37.10 6.69
N ALA A 137 5.90 -35.84 6.79
CA ALA A 137 4.60 -35.41 7.33
C ALA A 137 3.44 -35.88 6.45
N ASP A 138 3.56 -35.78 5.12
CA ASP A 138 2.54 -36.23 4.17
C ASP A 138 2.27 -37.73 4.30
N VAL A 139 3.32 -38.53 4.45
CA VAL A 139 3.19 -39.99 4.73
C VAL A 139 2.53 -40.22 6.08
N ALA A 140 2.94 -39.52 7.12
CA ALA A 140 2.37 -39.67 8.46
C ALA A 140 0.87 -39.34 8.48
N LEU A 141 0.48 -38.23 7.87
CA LEU A 141 -0.90 -37.76 7.82
C LEU A 141 -1.75 -38.57 6.85
N GLY A 142 -1.24 -38.83 5.64
CA GLY A 142 -1.99 -39.43 4.55
C GLY A 142 -2.11 -40.96 4.66
N ARG A 143 -1.02 -41.64 5.01
CA ARG A 143 -0.94 -43.13 5.02
C ARG A 143 -1.13 -43.72 6.42
N LEU A 144 -0.49 -43.12 7.44
CA LEU A 144 -0.59 -43.61 8.81
C LEU A 144 -1.79 -43.04 9.55
N ARG A 145 -2.29 -41.89 9.13
CA ARG A 145 -3.29 -41.05 9.81
C ARG A 145 -2.86 -40.71 11.25
N ASP A 146 -1.56 -40.50 11.39
CA ASP A 146 -0.91 -40.18 12.65
C ASP A 146 -0.54 -38.69 12.66
N GLU A 147 -1.47 -37.88 13.19
CA GLU A 147 -1.30 -36.43 13.27
C GLU A 147 -0.21 -36.04 14.30
N ASP A 148 -0.05 -36.83 15.37
CA ASP A 148 0.95 -36.53 16.41
C ASP A 148 2.38 -36.69 15.88
N ARG A 149 2.56 -37.61 14.94
CA ARG A 149 3.83 -37.80 14.23
C ARG A 149 4.01 -36.80 13.09
N GLY A 150 2.92 -36.41 12.45
CA GLY A 150 2.93 -35.47 11.31
C GLY A 150 3.20 -34.01 11.72
N LEU A 151 2.61 -33.53 12.81
CA LEU A 151 2.71 -32.13 13.26
C LEU A 151 4.16 -31.66 13.46
N PRO A 152 5.04 -32.36 14.22
CA PRO A 152 6.43 -31.92 14.40
C PRO A 152 7.22 -31.84 13.08
N LEU A 153 6.90 -32.71 12.12
CA LEU A 153 7.53 -32.71 10.80
C LEU A 153 7.07 -31.50 9.96
N LEU A 154 5.80 -31.10 10.05
CA LEU A 154 5.30 -29.88 9.42
C LEU A 154 5.92 -28.64 10.02
N GLU A 155 6.06 -28.58 11.34
CA GLU A 155 6.73 -27.47 12.02
C GLU A 155 8.19 -27.34 11.56
N ARG A 156 8.91 -28.47 11.52
CA ARG A 156 10.29 -28.49 11.03
C ARG A 156 10.39 -28.07 9.56
N ALA A 157 9.46 -28.51 8.72
CA ALA A 157 9.40 -28.11 7.33
C ALA A 157 9.27 -26.59 7.18
N LEU A 158 8.45 -25.93 8.01
CA LEU A 158 8.28 -24.47 8.02
C LEU A 158 9.42 -23.73 8.74
N GLU A 159 10.15 -24.37 9.64
CA GLU A 159 11.38 -23.81 10.21
C GLU A 159 12.49 -23.73 9.16
N ASP A 160 12.65 -24.77 8.37
CA ASP A 160 13.65 -24.84 7.30
C ASP A 160 13.22 -24.02 6.06
N ASP A 161 11.97 -24.11 5.64
CA ASP A 161 11.40 -23.35 4.53
C ASP A 161 10.07 -22.68 4.93
N PRO A 162 10.11 -21.43 5.42
CA PRO A 162 8.90 -20.68 5.81
C PRO A 162 7.90 -20.49 4.65
N ALA A 163 8.39 -20.57 3.40
CA ALA A 163 7.60 -20.39 2.19
C ALA A 163 6.98 -21.71 1.65
N HIS A 164 7.07 -22.81 2.40
CA HIS A 164 6.52 -24.10 1.99
C HIS A 164 4.99 -24.13 2.16
N ASP A 165 4.26 -23.66 1.15
CA ASP A 165 2.79 -23.48 1.19
C ASP A 165 2.03 -24.75 1.56
N ALA A 166 2.43 -25.92 1.01
CA ALA A 166 1.75 -27.19 1.31
C ALA A 166 1.93 -27.62 2.79
N ALA A 167 3.12 -27.39 3.37
CA ALA A 167 3.35 -27.66 4.78
C ALA A 167 2.50 -26.76 5.68
N LEU A 168 2.40 -25.48 5.35
CA LEU A 168 1.54 -24.53 6.07
C LEU A 168 0.07 -24.93 5.97
N GLN A 169 -0.42 -25.26 4.79
CA GLN A 169 -1.81 -25.69 4.60
C GLN A 169 -2.14 -26.95 5.41
N ALA A 170 -1.26 -27.97 5.38
CA ALA A 170 -1.44 -29.18 6.14
C ALA A 170 -1.43 -28.90 7.66
N LEU A 171 -0.50 -28.08 8.15
CA LEU A 171 -0.42 -27.70 9.56
C LEU A 171 -1.67 -26.94 10.02
N VAL A 172 -2.12 -25.97 9.23
CA VAL A 172 -3.36 -25.22 9.50
C VAL A 172 -4.56 -26.15 9.56
N ALA A 173 -4.67 -27.11 8.63
CA ALA A 173 -5.77 -28.07 8.60
C ALA A 173 -5.80 -28.94 9.87
N VAL A 174 -4.66 -29.53 10.28
CA VAL A 174 -4.56 -30.37 11.46
C VAL A 174 -4.84 -29.58 12.75
N ARG A 175 -4.21 -28.41 12.93
CA ARG A 175 -4.44 -27.59 14.11
C ARG A 175 -5.86 -27.05 14.21
N THR A 176 -6.48 -26.73 13.05
CA THR A 176 -7.88 -26.30 12.98
C THR A 176 -8.81 -27.43 13.39
N SER A 177 -8.60 -28.67 12.90
CA SER A 177 -9.41 -29.84 13.29
C SER A 177 -9.33 -30.14 14.80
N ARG A 178 -8.17 -29.90 15.42
CA ARG A 178 -7.93 -30.08 16.85
C ARG A 178 -8.35 -28.89 17.71
N GLY A 179 -8.66 -27.73 17.10
CA GLY A 179 -8.96 -26.49 17.83
C GLY A 179 -7.75 -25.90 18.55
N GLU A 180 -6.53 -26.18 18.10
CA GLU A 180 -5.26 -25.71 18.69
C GLU A 180 -4.93 -24.28 18.27
N TRP A 181 -5.82 -23.33 18.61
CA TRP A 181 -5.75 -21.93 18.12
C TRP A 181 -4.54 -21.18 18.64
N GLN A 182 -4.10 -21.42 19.88
CA GLN A 182 -2.89 -20.80 20.45
C GLN A 182 -1.62 -21.25 19.73
N ALA A 183 -1.55 -22.54 19.38
CA ALA A 183 -0.43 -23.09 18.62
C ALA A 183 -0.40 -22.54 17.19
N LEU A 184 -1.57 -22.32 16.58
CA LEU A 184 -1.71 -21.72 15.24
C LEU A 184 -1.30 -20.24 15.30
N ASP A 185 -1.71 -19.48 16.32
CA ASP A 185 -1.29 -18.10 16.55
C ASP A 185 0.23 -17.99 16.62
N ALA A 186 0.86 -18.81 17.45
CA ALA A 186 2.32 -18.85 17.61
C ALA A 186 3.05 -19.18 16.28
N THR A 187 2.45 -20.06 15.46
CA THR A 187 3.03 -20.39 14.16
C THR A 187 2.96 -19.19 13.20
N TYR A 188 1.79 -18.56 13.09
CA TYR A 188 1.65 -17.38 12.23
C TYR A 188 2.54 -16.23 12.72
N ALA A 189 2.64 -15.98 14.02
CA ALA A 189 3.52 -14.95 14.56
C ALA A 189 4.99 -15.18 14.15
N ARG A 190 5.51 -16.41 14.33
CA ARG A 190 6.87 -16.76 13.86
C ARG A 190 7.07 -16.58 12.36
N LEU A 191 6.07 -16.95 11.55
CA LEU A 191 6.15 -16.79 10.10
C LEU A 191 6.15 -15.31 9.69
N VAL A 192 5.38 -14.44 10.35
CA VAL A 192 5.43 -12.99 10.11
C VAL A 192 6.84 -12.46 10.32
N ASP A 193 7.48 -12.81 11.45
CA ASP A 193 8.85 -12.37 11.74
C ASP A 193 9.85 -12.90 10.70
N ARG A 194 9.70 -14.16 10.29
CA ARG A 194 10.57 -14.75 9.27
C ARG A 194 10.41 -14.09 7.89
N PHE A 195 9.18 -13.83 7.45
CA PHE A 195 8.93 -13.13 6.18
C PHE A 195 9.39 -11.68 6.22
N ALA A 196 9.30 -11.01 7.37
CA ALA A 196 9.86 -9.67 7.54
C ALA A 196 11.39 -9.66 7.35
N VAL A 197 12.09 -10.64 7.93
CA VAL A 197 13.55 -10.79 7.77
C VAL A 197 13.93 -11.12 6.30
N LEU A 198 13.11 -11.92 5.62
CA LEU A 198 13.32 -12.29 4.22
C LEU A 198 12.93 -11.18 3.23
N GLY A 199 12.25 -10.13 3.69
CA GLY A 199 11.73 -9.07 2.83
C GLY A 199 10.54 -9.50 1.96
N ASP A 200 9.88 -10.63 2.27
CA ASP A 200 8.70 -11.11 1.55
C ASP A 200 7.43 -10.42 2.07
N VAL A 201 7.19 -9.22 1.54
CA VAL A 201 6.08 -8.35 1.94
C VAL A 201 4.72 -9.00 1.67
N GLU A 202 4.57 -9.75 0.58
CA GLU A 202 3.30 -10.40 0.21
C GLU A 202 2.91 -11.47 1.22
N ARG A 203 3.83 -12.38 1.55
CA ARG A 203 3.56 -13.42 2.53
C ARG A 203 3.43 -12.86 3.96
N ALA A 204 4.21 -11.85 4.32
CA ALA A 204 4.08 -11.16 5.60
C ALA A 204 2.68 -10.55 5.76
N TRP A 205 2.21 -9.83 4.72
CA TRP A 205 0.87 -9.23 4.69
C TRP A 205 -0.26 -10.27 4.85
N ASP A 206 -0.24 -11.33 4.05
CA ASP A 206 -1.25 -12.39 4.10
C ASP A 206 -1.25 -13.11 5.47
N THR A 207 -0.06 -13.40 6.00
CA THR A 207 0.10 -14.06 7.30
C THR A 207 -0.37 -13.16 8.45
N CYS A 208 -0.08 -11.86 8.42
CA CYS A 208 -0.59 -10.89 9.40
C CYS A 208 -2.12 -10.88 9.43
N ARG A 209 -2.78 -10.92 8.27
CA ARG A 209 -4.25 -10.98 8.17
C ARG A 209 -4.80 -12.27 8.78
N LYS A 210 -4.21 -13.42 8.44
CA LYS A 210 -4.59 -14.72 8.98
C LYS A 210 -4.42 -14.77 10.50
N LEU A 211 -3.30 -14.28 11.02
CA LEU A 211 -3.01 -14.14 12.43
C LEU A 211 -4.10 -13.31 13.13
N ALA A 212 -4.41 -12.13 12.59
CA ALA A 212 -5.41 -11.24 13.16
C ALA A 212 -6.81 -11.86 13.18
N VAL A 213 -7.18 -12.61 12.14
CA VAL A 213 -8.47 -13.33 12.08
C VAL A 213 -8.54 -14.43 13.15
N VAL A 214 -7.47 -15.20 13.35
CA VAL A 214 -7.41 -16.23 14.41
C VAL A 214 -7.55 -15.58 15.78
N ARG A 215 -6.84 -14.50 16.06
CA ARG A 215 -6.93 -13.74 17.31
C ARG A 215 -8.35 -13.23 17.56
N ARG A 216 -8.96 -12.60 16.54
CA ARG A 216 -10.31 -12.04 16.64
C ARG A 216 -11.38 -13.11 16.83
N ASP A 217 -11.40 -14.12 15.96
CA ASP A 217 -12.54 -15.03 15.83
C ASP A 217 -12.44 -16.25 16.74
N LYS A 218 -11.23 -16.73 17.01
CA LYS A 218 -10.99 -17.98 17.73
C LYS A 218 -10.50 -17.73 19.17
N LEU A 219 -9.54 -16.83 19.34
CA LEU A 219 -8.98 -16.53 20.65
C LEU A 219 -9.75 -15.45 21.41
N ARG A 220 -10.63 -14.72 20.72
CA ARG A 220 -11.34 -13.56 21.28
C ARG A 220 -10.41 -12.48 21.83
N ASP A 221 -9.21 -12.41 21.28
CA ASP A 221 -8.20 -11.41 21.60
C ASP A 221 -8.34 -10.23 20.65
N ALA A 222 -9.15 -9.26 21.06
CA ALA A 222 -9.41 -8.05 20.26
C ALA A 222 -8.16 -7.16 20.11
N HIS A 223 -7.31 -7.07 21.16
CA HIS A 223 -6.08 -6.27 21.10
C HIS A 223 -5.04 -6.93 20.18
N GLY A 224 -4.83 -8.24 20.30
CA GLY A 224 -3.96 -8.97 19.40
C GLY A 224 -4.44 -8.93 17.94
N ALA A 225 -5.77 -8.86 17.71
CA ALA A 225 -6.30 -8.66 16.37
C ALA A 225 -5.93 -7.29 15.78
N VAL A 226 -5.99 -6.21 16.59
CA VAL A 226 -5.52 -4.88 16.19
C VAL A 226 -4.05 -4.91 15.77
N GLU A 227 -3.19 -5.56 16.57
CA GLU A 227 -1.76 -5.68 16.25
C GLU A 227 -1.52 -6.40 14.91
N GLY A 228 -2.23 -7.50 14.68
CA GLY A 228 -2.12 -8.27 13.45
C GLY A 228 -2.60 -7.51 12.22
N PHE A 229 -3.77 -6.84 12.28
CA PHE A 229 -4.25 -6.00 11.17
C PHE A 229 -3.37 -4.77 10.96
N ALA A 230 -2.86 -4.14 12.02
CA ALA A 230 -1.88 -3.06 11.90
C ALA A 230 -0.58 -3.55 11.24
N GLY A 231 -0.16 -4.78 11.52
CA GLY A 231 0.93 -5.45 10.81
C GLY A 231 0.67 -5.56 9.31
N ALA A 232 -0.53 -6.00 8.92
CA ALA A 232 -0.93 -6.08 7.52
C ALA A 232 -0.92 -4.70 6.83
N VAL A 233 -1.45 -3.67 7.49
CA VAL A 233 -1.43 -2.29 6.96
C VAL A 233 0.00 -1.74 6.85
N ARG A 234 0.92 -2.10 7.76
CA ARG A 234 2.35 -1.73 7.60
C ARG A 234 2.99 -2.37 6.37
N CYS A 235 2.64 -3.63 6.07
CA CYS A 235 3.11 -4.31 4.86
C CYS A 235 2.56 -3.67 3.59
N LYS A 236 1.26 -3.36 3.57
CA LYS A 236 0.57 -2.73 2.42
C LYS A 236 -0.23 -1.51 2.88
N PRO A 237 0.38 -0.32 2.93
CA PRO A 237 -0.26 0.88 3.46
C PRO A 237 -1.50 1.35 2.69
N ASP A 238 -1.62 0.99 1.42
CA ASP A 238 -2.73 1.40 0.56
C ASP A 238 -3.78 0.30 0.33
N ASP A 239 -3.66 -0.84 1.04
CA ASP A 239 -4.66 -1.91 0.99
C ASP A 239 -5.92 -1.53 1.78
N VAL A 240 -6.96 -1.17 1.04
CA VAL A 240 -8.24 -0.68 1.57
C VAL A 240 -8.93 -1.71 2.48
N ASP A 241 -8.83 -2.99 2.14
CA ASP A 241 -9.51 -4.03 2.91
C ASP A 241 -8.81 -4.34 4.24
N SER A 242 -7.48 -4.35 4.28
CA SER A 242 -6.73 -4.46 5.55
C SER A 242 -6.99 -3.26 6.47
N ARG A 243 -7.09 -2.05 5.92
CA ARG A 243 -7.47 -0.86 6.69
C ARG A 243 -8.89 -0.96 7.24
N ALA A 244 -9.84 -1.46 6.45
CA ALA A 244 -11.21 -1.65 6.91
C ALA A 244 -11.27 -2.67 8.07
N MET A 245 -10.52 -3.77 7.97
CA MET A 245 -10.41 -4.75 9.04
C MET A 245 -9.76 -4.16 10.31
N LEU A 246 -8.74 -3.31 10.13
CA LEU A 246 -8.09 -2.60 11.23
C LEU A 246 -9.06 -1.61 11.91
N ALA A 247 -9.82 -0.84 11.12
CA ALA A 247 -10.83 0.07 11.64
C ALA A 247 -11.90 -0.66 12.46
N ASP A 248 -12.42 -1.78 11.94
CA ASP A 248 -13.38 -2.61 12.67
C ASP A 248 -12.76 -3.21 13.95
N ALA A 249 -11.47 -3.58 13.94
CA ALA A 249 -10.76 -4.04 15.14
C ALA A 249 -10.60 -2.92 16.17
N TYR A 250 -10.30 -1.69 15.76
CA TYR A 250 -10.28 -0.53 16.65
C TYR A 250 -11.66 -0.29 17.31
N LEU A 251 -12.74 -0.40 16.54
CA LEU A 251 -14.10 -0.29 17.09
C LEU A 251 -14.39 -1.39 18.13
N ALA A 252 -13.91 -2.60 17.90
CA ALA A 252 -14.10 -3.71 18.83
C ALA A 252 -13.39 -3.51 20.19
N VAL A 253 -12.28 -2.75 20.23
CA VAL A 253 -11.59 -2.37 21.47
C VAL A 253 -12.02 -1.01 22.01
N GLY A 254 -13.00 -0.35 21.37
CA GLY A 254 -13.51 0.96 21.80
C GLY A 254 -12.64 2.16 21.40
N ASP A 255 -11.65 1.97 20.55
CA ASP A 255 -10.79 3.05 20.03
C ASP A 255 -11.41 3.71 18.79
N GLU A 256 -12.50 4.44 19.01
CA GLU A 256 -13.22 5.14 17.95
C GLU A 256 -12.35 6.18 17.21
N PRO A 257 -11.47 6.97 17.87
CA PRO A 257 -10.65 7.94 17.16
C PRO A 257 -9.74 7.30 16.10
N ARG A 258 -9.08 6.18 16.43
CA ARG A 258 -8.23 5.48 15.46
C ARG A 258 -9.06 4.82 14.36
N ALA A 259 -10.24 4.30 14.66
CA ALA A 259 -11.14 3.75 13.65
C ALA A 259 -11.57 4.83 12.64
N VAL A 260 -11.93 6.04 13.11
CA VAL A 260 -12.27 7.18 12.23
C VAL A 260 -11.09 7.54 11.34
N ALA A 261 -9.87 7.62 11.87
CA ALA A 261 -8.67 7.93 11.09
C ALA A 261 -8.42 6.90 9.96
N GLU A 262 -8.64 5.60 10.25
CA GLU A 262 -8.53 4.57 9.20
C GLU A 262 -9.63 4.71 8.15
N PHE A 263 -10.89 5.00 8.52
CA PHE A 263 -11.96 5.23 7.55
C PHE A 263 -11.73 6.50 6.72
N GLU A 264 -11.20 7.59 7.30
CA GLU A 264 -10.80 8.79 6.56
C GLU A 264 -9.67 8.46 5.56
N ARG A 265 -8.71 7.62 5.96
CA ARG A 265 -7.67 7.17 5.04
C ARG A 265 -8.23 6.29 3.91
N ILE A 266 -9.21 5.42 4.20
CA ILE A 266 -9.92 4.65 3.17
C ILE A 266 -10.68 5.58 2.21
N ALA A 267 -11.32 6.64 2.71
CA ALA A 267 -12.00 7.61 1.87
C ALA A 267 -11.02 8.35 0.91
N GLN A 268 -9.76 8.55 1.33
CA GLN A 268 -8.72 9.09 0.45
C GLN A 268 -8.27 8.09 -0.63
N LEU A 269 -8.17 6.80 -0.30
CA LEU A 269 -7.71 5.74 -1.21
C LEU A 269 -8.82 5.26 -2.16
N ALA A 270 -10.06 5.23 -1.68
CA ALA A 270 -11.24 4.74 -2.39
C ALA A 270 -12.44 5.67 -2.14
N PRO A 271 -12.41 6.90 -2.66
CA PRO A 271 -13.39 7.94 -2.33
C PRO A 271 -14.82 7.61 -2.73
N THR A 272 -15.01 6.75 -3.72
CA THR A 272 -16.33 6.30 -4.19
C THR A 272 -16.90 5.10 -3.42
N ARG A 273 -16.18 4.60 -2.40
CA ARG A 273 -16.64 3.47 -1.58
C ARG A 273 -17.69 3.96 -0.58
N ALA A 274 -18.97 3.87 -0.95
CA ALA A 274 -20.09 4.36 -0.16
C ALA A 274 -20.14 3.79 1.27
N SER A 275 -19.77 2.52 1.46
CA SER A 275 -19.72 1.89 2.79
C SER A 275 -18.79 2.61 3.77
N THR A 276 -17.71 3.24 3.29
CA THR A 276 -16.79 4.03 4.13
C THR A 276 -17.48 5.30 4.65
N HIS A 277 -18.13 6.04 3.76
CA HIS A 277 -18.89 7.25 4.15
C HIS A 277 -20.05 6.92 5.07
N ALA A 278 -20.74 5.78 4.88
CA ALA A 278 -21.78 5.32 5.78
C ALA A 278 -21.25 4.99 7.19
N ARG A 279 -20.08 4.38 7.30
CA ARG A 279 -19.40 4.15 8.59
C ARG A 279 -19.01 5.46 9.27
N LEU A 280 -18.42 6.41 8.55
CA LEU A 280 -18.08 7.73 9.07
C LEU A 280 -19.32 8.48 9.53
N PHE A 281 -20.40 8.49 8.72
CA PHE A 281 -21.69 9.08 9.12
C PHE A 281 -22.20 8.52 10.45
N ALA A 282 -22.26 7.19 10.58
CA ALA A 282 -22.76 6.53 11.78
C ALA A 282 -21.90 6.84 13.02
N LEU A 283 -20.57 6.83 12.89
CA LEU A 283 -19.65 7.15 13.97
C LEU A 283 -19.78 8.60 14.42
N HIS A 284 -19.77 9.54 13.48
CA HIS A 284 -19.90 10.96 13.78
C HIS A 284 -21.27 11.30 14.39
N ARG A 285 -22.35 10.70 13.86
CA ARG A 285 -23.70 10.87 14.42
C ARG A 285 -23.79 10.36 15.86
N ARG A 286 -23.26 9.17 16.12
CA ARG A 286 -23.22 8.59 17.48
C ARG A 286 -22.43 9.46 18.45
N ALA A 287 -21.34 10.05 17.99
CA ALA A 287 -20.49 10.93 18.78
C ALA A 287 -21.01 12.37 18.89
N GLY A 288 -22.20 12.69 18.33
CA GLY A 288 -22.79 14.04 18.35
C GLY A 288 -22.02 15.07 17.49
N ARG A 289 -21.12 14.64 16.60
CA ARG A 289 -20.36 15.49 15.69
C ARG A 289 -21.19 15.81 14.44
N THR A 290 -22.18 16.71 14.60
CA THR A 290 -23.22 16.98 13.60
C THR A 290 -22.65 17.41 12.26
N ASP A 291 -21.67 18.34 12.25
CA ASP A 291 -21.05 18.85 11.03
C ASP A 291 -20.40 17.74 10.21
N ARG A 292 -19.60 16.88 10.86
CA ARG A 292 -18.93 15.74 10.19
C ARG A 292 -19.91 14.68 9.70
N ALA A 293 -21.00 14.42 10.46
CA ALA A 293 -22.04 13.51 10.01
C ALA A 293 -22.74 14.06 8.77
N TRP A 294 -23.08 15.36 8.76
CA TRP A 294 -23.66 16.02 7.60
C TRP A 294 -22.75 15.95 6.37
N LEU A 295 -21.44 16.22 6.52
CA LEU A 295 -20.46 16.13 5.42
C LEU A 295 -20.35 14.70 4.84
N ALA A 296 -20.33 13.67 5.71
CA ALA A 296 -20.33 12.27 5.27
C ALA A 296 -21.65 11.87 4.58
N GLY A 297 -22.78 12.41 5.05
CA GLY A 297 -24.09 12.26 4.42
C GLY A 297 -24.16 12.88 3.03
N ALA A 298 -23.59 14.09 2.86
CA ALA A 298 -23.50 14.74 1.55
C ALA A 298 -22.67 13.92 0.53
N ALA A 299 -21.61 13.24 0.99
CA ALA A 299 -20.86 12.31 0.14
C ALA A 299 -21.71 11.10 -0.29
N LEU A 300 -22.51 10.55 0.62
CA LEU A 300 -23.44 9.45 0.31
C LEU A 300 -24.53 9.87 -0.68
N GLU A 301 -25.07 11.08 -0.53
CA GLU A 301 -26.04 11.65 -1.47
C GLU A 301 -25.42 11.78 -2.88
N GLU A 302 -24.22 12.36 -3.00
CA GLU A 302 -23.51 12.49 -4.27
C GLU A 302 -23.20 11.13 -4.93
N LEU A 303 -22.98 10.08 -4.11
CA LEU A 303 -22.78 8.71 -4.57
C LEU A 303 -24.10 7.99 -4.90
N GLY A 304 -25.24 8.59 -4.64
CA GLY A 304 -26.56 7.95 -4.80
C GLY A 304 -26.80 6.79 -3.85
N ALA A 305 -26.12 6.77 -2.70
CA ALA A 305 -26.13 5.70 -1.71
C ALA A 305 -26.69 6.11 -0.34
N ALA A 306 -27.18 7.32 -0.21
CA ALA A 306 -27.78 7.81 1.03
C ALA A 306 -29.12 7.11 1.30
N ASP A 307 -29.28 6.60 2.52
CA ASP A 307 -30.59 6.15 3.03
C ASP A 307 -31.46 7.34 3.48
N MET A 308 -32.71 7.05 3.87
CA MET A 308 -33.67 8.08 4.24
C MET A 308 -33.21 8.92 5.46
N ASP A 309 -32.58 8.29 6.45
CA ASP A 309 -32.09 8.99 7.65
C ASP A 309 -30.93 9.92 7.30
N GLN A 310 -30.02 9.45 6.44
CA GLN A 310 -28.89 10.22 5.96
C GLN A 310 -29.35 11.42 5.13
N GLN A 311 -30.33 11.20 4.25
CA GLN A 311 -30.91 12.23 3.42
C GLN A 311 -31.63 13.32 4.25
N LEU A 312 -32.39 12.91 5.28
CA LEU A 312 -33.02 13.86 6.19
C LEU A 312 -31.99 14.75 6.90
N VAL A 313 -30.87 14.21 7.34
CA VAL A 313 -29.79 15.01 7.95
C VAL A 313 -29.17 15.96 6.94
N VAL A 314 -28.95 15.52 5.70
CA VAL A 314 -28.40 16.39 4.65
C VAL A 314 -29.35 17.54 4.36
N ASP A 315 -30.63 17.27 4.17
CA ASP A 315 -31.64 18.28 3.84
C ASP A 315 -31.88 19.26 4.99
N GLN A 316 -31.83 18.77 6.23
CA GLN A 316 -32.01 19.61 7.42
C GLN A 316 -30.97 20.74 7.53
N TYR A 317 -29.74 20.47 7.12
CA TYR A 317 -28.62 21.43 7.24
C TYR A 317 -28.16 22.01 5.91
N ARG A 318 -28.87 21.72 4.82
CA ARG A 318 -28.58 22.27 3.50
C ARG A 318 -28.80 23.78 3.50
N LEU A 319 -27.77 24.53 3.11
CA LEU A 319 -27.83 25.98 3.03
C LEU A 319 -28.55 26.43 1.74
N ASP A 320 -29.34 27.49 1.81
CA ASP A 320 -29.98 28.14 0.64
C ASP A 320 -28.98 28.93 -0.22
N GLY A 321 -27.80 29.29 0.32
CA GLY A 321 -26.76 30.07 -0.32
C GLY A 321 -25.36 29.56 0.07
N PRO A 322 -24.30 30.28 -0.30
CA PRO A 322 -22.94 29.96 0.14
C PRO A 322 -22.80 30.11 1.66
N ILE A 323 -21.70 29.61 2.22
CA ILE A 323 -21.39 29.77 3.64
C ILE A 323 -21.42 31.24 4.07
N ARG A 324 -21.68 31.48 5.37
CA ARG A 324 -21.67 32.83 5.95
C ARG A 324 -20.62 32.94 7.06
N PRO A 325 -19.31 33.02 6.67
CA PRO A 325 -18.24 33.01 7.65
C PRO A 325 -18.20 34.33 8.45
N SER A 326 -17.87 34.22 9.74
CA SER A 326 -17.57 35.37 10.58
C SER A 326 -16.07 35.67 10.66
N ARG A 327 -15.23 34.78 10.10
CA ARG A 327 -13.77 34.88 10.08
C ARG A 327 -13.25 34.63 8.67
N SER A 328 -11.98 34.97 8.43
CA SER A 328 -11.25 34.67 7.21
C SER A 328 -10.14 33.64 7.50
N LEU A 329 -9.72 32.91 6.48
CA LEU A 329 -8.53 32.05 6.57
C LEU A 329 -7.27 32.92 6.48
N ASP A 330 -6.33 32.70 7.37
CA ASP A 330 -4.97 33.22 7.18
C ASP A 330 -4.14 32.31 6.26
N GLY A 331 -2.95 32.78 5.91
CA GLY A 331 -2.10 32.02 4.99
C GLY A 331 -1.62 30.67 5.52
N ALA A 332 -1.45 30.53 6.84
CA ALA A 332 -1.04 29.29 7.48
C ALA A 332 -2.20 28.27 7.51
N ALA A 333 -3.38 28.73 7.95
CA ALA A 333 -4.60 27.94 7.95
C ALA A 333 -4.96 27.44 6.53
N TRP A 334 -4.82 28.31 5.52
CA TRP A 334 -4.99 27.89 4.13
C TRP A 334 -4.07 26.72 3.78
N SER A 335 -2.76 26.88 4.01
CA SER A 335 -1.74 25.89 3.61
C SER A 335 -1.91 24.55 4.32
N GLU A 336 -2.45 24.55 5.54
CA GLU A 336 -2.74 23.34 6.30
C GLU A 336 -4.07 22.70 5.89
N LEU A 337 -5.15 23.49 5.84
CA LEU A 337 -6.52 22.98 5.79
C LEU A 337 -7.02 22.68 4.38
N LEU A 338 -6.47 23.38 3.36
CA LEU A 338 -6.79 23.12 1.95
C LEU A 338 -5.72 22.30 1.22
N ARG A 339 -4.71 21.82 1.95
CA ARG A 339 -3.64 20.99 1.41
C ARG A 339 -4.20 19.78 0.68
N ALA A 340 -3.74 19.56 -0.54
CA ALA A 340 -4.17 18.46 -1.38
C ALA A 340 -3.01 17.48 -1.64
N PRO A 341 -3.27 16.26 -2.11
CA PRO A 341 -2.23 15.34 -2.56
C PRO A 341 -1.33 15.99 -3.62
N GLY A 342 -0.03 15.81 -3.51
CA GLY A 342 0.96 16.44 -4.37
C GLY A 342 1.46 17.83 -3.90
N SER A 343 0.83 18.43 -2.89
CA SER A 343 1.32 19.69 -2.31
C SER A 343 2.75 19.55 -1.77
N ASP A 344 3.60 20.52 -2.08
CA ASP A 344 5.00 20.57 -1.68
C ASP A 344 5.36 21.98 -1.19
N ASP A 345 5.55 22.12 0.11
CA ASP A 345 5.78 23.40 0.75
C ASP A 345 7.11 24.03 0.31
N VAL A 346 8.10 23.20 -0.03
CA VAL A 346 9.40 23.71 -0.49
C VAL A 346 9.29 24.28 -1.89
N VAL A 347 8.55 23.60 -2.79
CA VAL A 347 8.26 24.14 -4.13
C VAL A 347 7.45 25.44 -4.01
N ALA A 348 6.45 25.46 -3.13
CA ALA A 348 5.62 26.64 -2.86
C ALA A 348 6.47 27.82 -2.37
N ASP A 349 7.40 27.60 -1.43
CA ASP A 349 8.26 28.65 -0.91
C ASP A 349 9.26 29.18 -1.94
N VAL A 350 9.84 28.30 -2.77
CA VAL A 350 10.69 28.72 -3.89
C VAL A 350 9.90 29.62 -4.85
N LEU A 351 8.68 29.21 -5.25
CA LEU A 351 7.87 29.97 -6.20
C LEU A 351 7.35 31.28 -5.60
N ARG A 352 6.97 31.29 -4.32
CA ARG A 352 6.57 32.50 -3.58
C ARG A 352 7.68 33.54 -3.56
N SER A 353 8.91 33.11 -3.25
CA SER A 353 10.08 34.02 -3.14
C SER A 353 10.45 34.68 -4.45
N ILE A 354 10.10 34.11 -5.59
CA ILE A 354 10.43 34.68 -6.90
C ILE A 354 9.22 35.27 -7.62
N ALA A 355 8.01 35.16 -7.08
CA ALA A 355 6.77 35.52 -7.80
C ALA A 355 6.78 36.91 -8.39
N PRO A 356 7.13 37.99 -7.64
CA PRO A 356 7.18 39.37 -8.20
C PRO A 356 8.16 39.48 -9.37
N ALA A 357 9.35 38.93 -9.23
CA ALA A 357 10.40 38.95 -10.25
C ALA A 357 10.01 38.12 -11.48
N ALA A 358 9.36 36.96 -11.28
CA ALA A 358 8.87 36.09 -12.36
C ALA A 358 7.77 36.79 -13.16
N ILE A 359 6.81 37.43 -12.50
CA ILE A 359 5.73 38.19 -13.13
C ILE A 359 6.30 39.33 -13.96
N SER A 360 7.16 40.18 -13.36
CA SER A 360 7.78 41.31 -14.05
C SER A 360 8.53 40.88 -15.31
N ARG A 361 9.35 39.81 -15.20
CA ARG A 361 10.05 39.25 -16.36
C ARG A 361 9.08 38.82 -17.45
N ARG A 362 8.03 38.09 -17.10
CA ARG A 362 7.07 37.56 -18.10
C ARG A 362 6.28 38.68 -18.75
N VAL A 363 5.88 39.69 -18.00
CA VAL A 363 5.22 40.88 -18.52
C VAL A 363 6.11 41.62 -19.54
N ASP A 364 7.41 41.75 -19.28
CA ASP A 364 8.35 42.36 -20.22
C ASP A 364 8.49 41.53 -21.52
N GLU A 365 8.56 40.19 -21.41
CA GLU A 365 8.56 39.26 -22.55
C GLU A 365 7.27 39.41 -23.41
N LEU A 366 6.09 39.43 -22.74
CA LEU A 366 4.80 39.59 -23.39
C LEU A 366 4.66 40.98 -24.05
N ARG A 367 5.22 42.04 -23.44
CA ARG A 367 5.25 43.38 -23.98
C ARG A 367 6.12 43.43 -25.25
N GLN A 368 7.32 42.83 -25.21
CA GLN A 368 8.22 42.77 -26.36
C GLN A 368 7.63 41.98 -27.53
N SER A 369 6.91 40.87 -27.23
CA SER A 369 6.24 40.06 -28.23
C SER A 369 4.85 40.60 -28.66
N ARG A 370 4.41 41.72 -28.13
CA ARG A 370 3.09 42.33 -28.35
C ARG A 370 1.92 41.43 -27.98
N GLN A 371 2.12 40.54 -27.03
CA GLN A 371 1.11 39.61 -26.51
C GLN A 371 0.57 40.02 -25.13
N LEU A 372 1.06 41.10 -24.55
CA LEU A 372 0.52 41.61 -23.31
C LEU A 372 -0.92 42.08 -23.50
N ALA A 373 -1.82 41.59 -22.64
CA ALA A 373 -3.22 41.98 -22.70
C ALA A 373 -3.37 43.47 -22.37
N VAL A 374 -4.15 44.17 -23.20
CA VAL A 374 -4.56 45.57 -22.99
C VAL A 374 -5.97 45.52 -22.40
N LEU A 375 -6.08 45.94 -21.13
CA LEU A 375 -7.34 46.03 -20.41
C LEU A 375 -7.92 47.44 -20.53
N ASP A 376 -9.20 47.56 -20.92
CA ASP A 376 -9.89 48.83 -20.95
C ASP A 376 -10.26 49.26 -19.51
N PRO A 377 -9.73 50.39 -19.00
CA PRO A 377 -10.04 50.88 -17.67
C PRO A 377 -11.54 51.13 -17.44
N ALA A 378 -12.31 51.43 -18.49
CA ALA A 378 -13.75 51.67 -18.38
C ALA A 378 -14.54 50.38 -18.02
N ARG A 379 -13.97 49.22 -18.30
CA ARG A 379 -14.56 47.91 -17.98
C ARG A 379 -14.16 47.37 -16.59
N ARG A 380 -13.26 48.04 -15.90
CA ARG A 380 -12.85 47.70 -14.55
C ARG A 380 -13.99 47.90 -13.58
N GLN A 381 -14.25 46.91 -12.75
CA GLN A 381 -15.27 46.96 -11.73
C GLN A 381 -14.76 47.59 -10.44
N SER A 382 -15.54 48.47 -9.87
CA SER A 382 -15.22 49.09 -8.58
C SER A 382 -15.57 48.19 -7.40
N ALA A 383 -15.05 48.50 -6.22
CA ALA A 383 -15.42 47.82 -4.97
C ALA A 383 -16.93 48.00 -4.63
N ALA A 384 -17.58 49.02 -5.15
CA ALA A 384 -19.01 49.30 -4.98
C ALA A 384 -19.88 48.66 -6.07
N SER A 385 -19.36 47.75 -6.90
CA SER A 385 -20.14 47.11 -7.97
C SER A 385 -21.36 46.37 -7.41
N THR A 386 -22.49 46.51 -8.09
CA THR A 386 -23.72 45.78 -7.79
C THR A 386 -23.84 44.45 -8.53
N VAL A 387 -22.88 44.14 -9.40
CA VAL A 387 -22.84 42.88 -10.14
C VAL A 387 -22.59 41.71 -9.19
N THR A 388 -23.52 40.76 -9.12
CA THR A 388 -23.46 39.64 -8.18
C THR A 388 -22.15 38.85 -8.30
N ALA A 389 -21.70 38.54 -9.51
CA ALA A 389 -20.44 37.84 -9.73
C ALA A 389 -19.25 38.62 -9.14
N VAL A 390 -19.15 39.95 -9.39
CA VAL A 390 -18.10 40.80 -8.86
C VAL A 390 -18.09 40.78 -7.33
N ARG A 391 -19.26 40.89 -6.71
CA ARG A 391 -19.41 40.83 -5.25
C ARG A 391 -19.01 39.48 -4.69
N SER A 392 -19.34 38.39 -5.39
CA SER A 392 -18.94 37.04 -4.97
C SER A 392 -17.43 36.87 -5.00
N PHE A 393 -16.73 37.41 -6.01
CA PHE A 393 -15.26 37.39 -6.06
C PHE A 393 -14.63 38.22 -4.94
N GLN A 394 -15.14 39.41 -4.67
CA GLN A 394 -14.64 40.28 -3.59
C GLN A 394 -14.84 39.62 -2.23
N TRP A 395 -16.02 39.04 -1.99
CA TRP A 395 -16.32 38.29 -0.78
C TRP A 395 -15.43 37.07 -0.63
N ALA A 396 -15.26 36.26 -1.69
CA ALA A 396 -14.42 35.07 -1.65
C ALA A 396 -12.95 35.42 -1.38
N ALA A 397 -12.44 36.51 -1.97
CA ALA A 397 -11.09 36.99 -1.70
C ALA A 397 -10.89 37.37 -0.22
N GLN A 398 -11.87 38.05 0.38
CA GLN A 398 -11.85 38.42 1.79
C GLN A 398 -11.87 37.17 2.70
N VAL A 399 -12.74 36.20 2.41
CA VAL A 399 -12.85 34.95 3.21
C VAL A 399 -11.58 34.11 3.13
N LEU A 400 -10.98 34.00 1.95
CA LEU A 400 -9.77 33.22 1.71
C LEU A 400 -8.48 33.94 2.08
N GLY A 401 -8.55 35.20 2.52
CA GLY A 401 -7.36 36.00 2.84
C GLY A 401 -6.46 36.22 1.64
N VAL A 402 -7.01 36.31 0.43
CA VAL A 402 -6.28 36.55 -0.82
C VAL A 402 -6.52 37.99 -1.24
N GLU A 403 -5.46 38.68 -1.72
CA GLU A 403 -5.63 39.99 -2.33
C GLU A 403 -6.54 39.89 -3.57
N ALA A 404 -7.61 40.68 -3.59
CA ALA A 404 -8.58 40.63 -4.68
C ALA A 404 -7.95 41.19 -5.97
N PRO A 405 -7.93 40.41 -7.07
CA PRO A 405 -7.46 40.92 -8.36
C PRO A 405 -8.41 41.99 -8.91
N ASP A 406 -7.89 42.84 -9.80
CA ASP A 406 -8.72 43.72 -10.58
C ASP A 406 -9.70 42.93 -11.44
N LEU A 407 -11.00 43.22 -11.35
CA LEU A 407 -12.06 42.53 -12.07
C LEU A 407 -12.53 43.36 -13.27
N TYR A 408 -12.56 42.73 -14.44
CA TYR A 408 -13.03 43.34 -15.70
C TYR A 408 -14.21 42.57 -16.27
N VAL A 409 -15.28 43.24 -16.61
CA VAL A 409 -16.41 42.65 -17.34
C VAL A 409 -16.16 42.75 -18.84
N MET A 410 -16.13 41.59 -19.52
CA MET A 410 -15.82 41.49 -20.95
C MET A 410 -16.94 40.79 -21.73
N ASP A 411 -17.08 41.15 -23.02
CA ASP A 411 -18.16 40.62 -23.88
C ASP A 411 -17.98 39.15 -24.25
N ALA A 412 -16.73 38.66 -24.24
CA ALA A 412 -16.39 37.26 -24.50
C ALA A 412 -15.19 36.84 -23.63
N VAL A 413 -15.38 35.78 -22.82
CA VAL A 413 -14.33 35.14 -22.03
C VAL A 413 -14.53 33.64 -22.17
N PRO A 414 -13.60 32.90 -22.75
CA PRO A 414 -13.70 31.45 -22.85
C PRO A 414 -13.85 30.84 -21.44
N GLY A 415 -14.87 29.98 -21.24
CA GLY A 415 -15.16 29.39 -19.93
C GLY A 415 -15.73 30.37 -18.87
N GLY A 416 -16.11 31.60 -19.28
CA GLY A 416 -16.74 32.60 -18.44
C GLY A 416 -15.82 33.32 -17.46
N ILE A 417 -14.67 32.78 -17.08
CA ILE A 417 -13.69 33.36 -16.17
C ILE A 417 -12.29 33.09 -16.71
N ALA A 418 -11.46 34.14 -16.80
CA ALA A 418 -10.07 34.00 -17.19
C ALA A 418 -9.14 34.87 -16.36
N ALA A 419 -8.00 34.33 -15.97
CA ALA A 419 -6.90 35.13 -15.46
C ALA A 419 -6.22 35.86 -16.62
N VAL A 420 -6.01 37.17 -16.46
CA VAL A 420 -5.40 38.03 -17.47
C VAL A 420 -3.95 38.35 -17.08
N ARG A 421 -3.03 38.05 -18.00
CA ARG A 421 -1.61 38.33 -17.86
C ARG A 421 -1.34 39.82 -18.13
N SER A 422 -1.58 40.65 -17.14
CA SER A 422 -1.33 42.09 -17.14
C SER A 422 -0.19 42.44 -16.16
N PRO A 423 0.32 43.67 -16.12
CA PRO A 423 1.36 44.04 -15.15
C PRO A 423 1.01 43.72 -13.70
N THR A 424 -0.26 43.90 -13.34
CA THR A 424 -0.87 43.35 -12.10
C THR A 424 -1.85 42.30 -12.54
N PRO A 425 -1.78 41.05 -12.00
CA PRO A 425 -2.71 39.99 -12.38
C PRO A 425 -4.16 40.44 -12.24
N ALA A 426 -4.96 40.25 -13.28
CA ALA A 426 -6.37 40.65 -13.31
C ALA A 426 -7.28 39.50 -13.71
N THR A 427 -8.57 39.61 -13.45
CA THR A 427 -9.58 38.63 -13.81
C THR A 427 -10.59 39.21 -14.77
N ALA A 428 -10.84 38.53 -15.88
CA ALA A 428 -11.90 38.81 -16.81
C ALA A 428 -13.13 37.96 -16.51
N LEU A 429 -14.31 38.57 -16.45
CA LEU A 429 -15.61 37.94 -16.25
C LEU A 429 -16.46 38.10 -17.52
N GLY A 430 -16.89 36.99 -18.09
CA GLY A 430 -17.71 36.92 -19.29
C GLY A 430 -19.22 36.77 -18.99
N PRO A 431 -20.07 36.80 -20.03
CA PRO A 431 -21.52 36.72 -19.90
C PRO A 431 -22.01 35.46 -19.16
N ASP A 432 -21.32 34.34 -19.34
CA ASP A 432 -21.70 33.04 -18.76
C ASP A 432 -21.66 33.03 -17.22
N VAL A 433 -20.83 33.91 -16.63
CA VAL A 433 -20.72 34.05 -15.17
C VAL A 433 -21.61 35.17 -14.65
N LEU A 434 -21.97 36.10 -15.49
CA LEU A 434 -22.81 37.26 -15.13
C LEU A 434 -24.29 36.92 -15.06
N ARG A 435 -24.73 35.82 -15.70
CA ARG A 435 -26.14 35.42 -15.79
C ARG A 435 -26.31 33.92 -15.62
N GLY A 436 -27.42 33.52 -15.01
CA GLY A 436 -27.84 32.11 -14.92
C GLY A 436 -27.16 31.25 -13.88
N LEU A 437 -26.19 31.78 -13.11
CA LEU A 437 -25.53 31.07 -12.01
C LEU A 437 -26.14 31.45 -10.65
N THR A 438 -26.25 30.47 -9.77
CA THR A 438 -26.64 30.69 -8.37
C THR A 438 -25.49 31.33 -7.59
N THR A 439 -25.78 31.84 -6.39
CA THR A 439 -24.73 32.39 -5.52
C THR A 439 -23.77 31.31 -5.03
N LYS A 440 -24.20 30.04 -4.89
CA LYS A 440 -23.33 28.90 -4.59
C LYS A 440 -22.38 28.59 -5.76
N ASP A 441 -22.88 28.58 -7.00
CA ASP A 441 -22.05 28.41 -8.19
C ASP A 441 -20.94 29.47 -8.24
N LEU A 442 -21.33 30.74 -8.04
CA LEU A 442 -20.38 31.86 -8.05
C LEU A 442 -19.36 31.77 -6.93
N ALA A 443 -19.77 31.32 -5.74
CA ALA A 443 -18.85 31.12 -4.63
C ALA A 443 -17.81 30.03 -4.93
N PHE A 444 -18.25 28.89 -5.51
CA PHE A 444 -17.36 27.82 -5.95
C PHE A 444 -16.35 28.32 -6.98
N LEU A 445 -16.84 28.97 -8.04
CA LEU A 445 -16.01 29.44 -9.15
C LEU A 445 -15.03 30.52 -8.71
N ALA A 446 -15.47 31.47 -7.85
CA ALA A 446 -14.63 32.53 -7.34
C ALA A 446 -13.50 31.96 -6.46
N ALA A 447 -13.82 31.09 -5.51
CA ALA A 447 -12.82 30.51 -4.62
C ALA A 447 -11.79 29.66 -5.37
N ARG A 448 -12.28 28.83 -6.32
CA ARG A 448 -11.43 28.03 -7.21
C ARG A 448 -10.46 28.91 -7.99
N HIS A 449 -10.94 29.96 -8.60
CA HIS A 449 -10.15 30.86 -9.42
C HIS A 449 -9.14 31.67 -8.57
N LEU A 450 -9.56 32.18 -7.44
CA LEU A 450 -8.72 32.99 -6.54
C LEU A 450 -7.56 32.21 -5.92
N THR A 451 -7.65 30.89 -5.85
CA THR A 451 -6.54 30.01 -5.40
C THR A 451 -5.27 30.26 -6.21
N TYR A 452 -5.38 30.59 -7.50
CA TYR A 452 -4.26 30.86 -8.38
C TYR A 452 -3.63 32.25 -8.16
N TYR A 453 -4.25 33.14 -7.40
CA TYR A 453 -3.71 34.47 -7.06
C TYR A 453 -2.88 34.48 -5.78
N ARG A 454 -2.77 33.34 -5.08
CA ARG A 454 -1.86 33.23 -3.95
C ARG A 454 -0.41 33.40 -4.39
N PRO A 455 0.45 34.01 -3.57
CA PRO A 455 1.84 34.29 -3.96
C PRO A 455 2.63 33.08 -4.46
N GLU A 456 2.39 31.90 -3.85
CA GLU A 456 3.00 30.64 -4.26
C GLU A 456 2.46 30.06 -5.57
N HIS A 457 1.22 30.40 -5.95
CA HIS A 457 0.54 29.83 -7.13
C HIS A 457 0.50 30.79 -8.32
N VAL A 458 0.65 32.09 -8.12
CA VAL A 458 0.45 33.11 -9.14
C VAL A 458 1.37 32.94 -10.37
N ALA A 459 2.52 32.29 -10.16
CA ALA A 459 3.40 31.93 -11.27
C ALA A 459 2.71 31.08 -12.34
N LEU A 460 1.71 30.25 -11.98
CA LEU A 460 0.94 29.42 -12.94
C LEU A 460 0.11 30.24 -13.93
N ILE A 461 -0.31 31.45 -13.56
CA ILE A 461 -1.01 32.36 -14.48
C ILE A 461 -0.09 32.78 -15.62
N TYR A 462 1.18 33.01 -15.34
CA TYR A 462 2.16 33.52 -16.29
C TYR A 462 2.97 32.42 -16.99
N TYR A 463 3.17 31.29 -16.33
CA TYR A 463 3.92 30.11 -16.78
C TYR A 463 3.02 28.87 -16.76
N PRO A 464 2.06 28.77 -17.71
CA PRO A 464 0.98 27.80 -17.64
C PRO A 464 1.35 26.38 -18.09
N THR A 465 2.61 26.13 -18.43
CA THR A 465 3.07 24.78 -18.81
C THR A 465 4.11 24.26 -17.82
N VAL A 466 4.16 22.94 -17.67
CA VAL A 466 5.19 22.29 -16.85
C VAL A 466 6.59 22.64 -17.33
N ALA A 467 6.78 22.78 -18.65
CA ALA A 467 8.07 23.14 -19.24
C ALA A 467 8.50 24.57 -18.87
N ASP A 468 7.60 25.56 -18.99
CA ASP A 468 7.87 26.94 -18.63
C ASP A 468 8.16 27.07 -17.13
N LEU A 469 7.33 26.39 -16.30
CA LEU A 469 7.50 26.39 -14.85
C LEU A 469 8.82 25.70 -14.42
N SER A 470 9.23 24.63 -15.10
CA SER A 470 10.48 23.94 -14.83
C SER A 470 11.69 24.84 -15.12
N VAL A 471 11.67 25.59 -16.21
CA VAL A 471 12.74 26.56 -16.53
C VAL A 471 12.78 27.70 -15.49
N LEU A 472 11.61 28.19 -15.08
CA LEU A 472 11.50 29.20 -14.04
C LEU A 472 12.07 28.68 -12.71
N PHE A 473 11.67 27.49 -12.29
CA PHE A 473 12.11 26.84 -11.05
C PHE A 473 13.62 26.59 -11.06
N LEU A 474 14.17 26.00 -12.13
CA LEU A 474 15.63 25.83 -12.28
C LEU A 474 16.38 27.16 -12.23
N GLY A 475 15.83 28.20 -12.86
CA GLY A 475 16.39 29.54 -12.76
C GLY A 475 16.41 30.09 -11.35
N ALA A 476 15.38 29.83 -10.56
CA ALA A 476 15.29 30.18 -9.14
C ALA A 476 16.33 29.43 -8.30
N LEU A 477 16.45 28.12 -8.50
CA LEU A 477 17.47 27.31 -7.81
C LEU A 477 18.88 27.84 -8.08
N LEU A 478 19.18 28.24 -9.33
CA LEU A 478 20.48 28.83 -9.71
C LEU A 478 20.72 30.23 -9.11
N VAL A 479 19.67 30.96 -8.70
CA VAL A 479 19.84 32.22 -7.93
C VAL A 479 20.38 31.92 -6.54
N ALA A 480 19.88 30.88 -5.88
CA ALA A 480 20.34 30.46 -4.56
C ALA A 480 21.67 29.68 -4.61
N MET A 481 21.80 28.77 -5.59
CA MET A 481 22.95 27.89 -5.75
C MET A 481 23.49 27.96 -7.19
N PRO A 482 24.44 28.89 -7.47
CA PRO A 482 24.93 29.13 -8.83
C PRO A 482 25.58 27.92 -9.52
N ASP A 483 26.16 27.03 -8.74
CA ASP A 483 26.91 25.86 -9.22
C ASP A 483 26.06 24.58 -9.32
N LEU A 484 24.75 24.70 -9.11
CA LEU A 484 23.83 23.56 -9.22
C LEU A 484 23.94 22.91 -10.62
N PRO A 485 24.12 21.58 -10.73
CA PRO A 485 24.16 20.90 -12.02
C PRO A 485 22.77 20.93 -12.68
N VAL A 486 22.69 21.53 -13.86
CA VAL A 486 21.46 21.63 -14.65
C VAL A 486 21.56 20.76 -15.90
N PRO A 487 20.50 20.05 -16.29
CA PRO A 487 20.46 19.25 -17.51
C PRO A 487 20.85 20.08 -18.75
N PRO A 488 21.66 19.55 -19.67
CA PRO A 488 22.18 20.31 -20.82
C PRO A 488 21.09 21.02 -21.62
N GLN A 489 19.95 20.36 -21.85
CA GLN A 489 18.82 20.89 -22.62
C GLN A 489 18.16 22.11 -21.98
N SER A 490 18.24 22.29 -20.67
CA SER A 490 17.62 23.40 -19.94
C SER A 490 18.62 24.47 -19.50
N ARG A 491 19.93 24.23 -19.63
CA ARG A 491 20.99 25.06 -19.07
C ARG A 491 20.94 26.52 -19.53
N ASP A 492 20.83 26.75 -20.84
CA ASP A 492 20.81 28.09 -21.39
C ASP A 492 19.56 28.88 -20.98
N ALA A 493 18.41 28.22 -21.00
CA ALA A 493 17.14 28.82 -20.59
C ALA A 493 17.15 29.16 -19.08
N ALA A 494 17.59 28.21 -18.23
CA ALA A 494 17.70 28.40 -16.79
C ALA A 494 18.71 29.50 -16.44
N THR A 495 19.86 29.58 -17.16
CA THR A 495 20.87 30.60 -16.94
C THR A 495 20.36 32.01 -17.31
N ARG A 496 19.61 32.15 -18.41
CA ARG A 496 18.94 33.42 -18.77
C ARG A 496 17.91 33.80 -17.72
N THR A 497 17.11 32.83 -17.26
CA THR A 497 16.11 33.03 -16.20
C THR A 497 16.76 33.47 -14.90
N ARG A 498 17.82 32.79 -14.44
CA ARG A 498 18.62 33.20 -13.29
C ARG A 498 19.06 34.67 -13.37
N LYS A 499 19.67 35.09 -14.51
CA LYS A 499 20.16 36.45 -14.68
C LYS A 499 19.05 37.50 -14.57
N ALA A 500 17.86 37.20 -15.05
CA ALA A 500 16.70 38.08 -14.95
C ALA A 500 16.16 38.13 -13.52
N LEU A 501 15.96 36.98 -12.86
CA LEU A 501 15.46 36.91 -11.49
C LEU A 501 16.42 37.55 -10.50
N ALA A 502 17.72 37.30 -10.59
CA ALA A 502 18.74 37.81 -9.67
C ALA A 502 18.81 39.34 -9.59
N ARG A 503 18.29 40.03 -10.60
CA ARG A 503 18.23 41.52 -10.64
C ARG A 503 17.03 42.09 -9.90
N GLN A 504 15.99 41.29 -9.67
CA GLN A 504 14.69 41.75 -9.19
C GLN A 504 14.28 41.12 -7.86
N VAL A 505 14.90 39.98 -7.47
CA VAL A 505 14.64 39.33 -6.18
C VAL A 505 15.29 40.14 -5.07
N GLY A 506 14.46 40.63 -4.14
CA GLY A 506 14.92 41.40 -2.97
C GLY A 506 15.73 40.57 -1.98
N ASP A 507 16.37 41.22 -1.02
CA ASP A 507 17.25 40.51 -0.07
C ASP A 507 16.49 39.58 0.87
N ASP A 508 15.26 39.93 1.28
CA ASP A 508 14.41 39.10 2.13
C ASP A 508 13.92 37.87 1.38
N ASP A 509 13.43 38.06 0.17
CA ASP A 509 13.00 36.98 -0.72
C ASP A 509 14.16 36.06 -1.07
N ARG A 510 15.35 36.60 -1.26
CA ARG A 510 16.57 35.82 -1.50
C ARG A 510 16.94 34.94 -0.32
N ARG A 511 16.81 35.44 0.91
CA ARG A 511 17.05 34.65 2.13
C ARG A 511 16.05 33.49 2.24
N THR A 512 14.77 33.79 2.00
CA THR A 512 13.71 32.76 1.97
C THR A 512 13.95 31.72 0.88
N LEU A 513 14.37 32.18 -0.31
CA LEU A 513 14.70 31.28 -1.43
C LEU A 513 15.88 30.35 -1.08
N VAL A 514 16.97 30.89 -0.51
CA VAL A 514 18.13 30.09 -0.09
C VAL A 514 17.71 29.04 0.93
N ALA A 515 16.98 29.41 1.97
CA ALA A 515 16.50 28.48 2.98
C ALA A 515 15.56 27.38 2.39
N ALA A 516 14.72 27.72 1.39
CA ALA A 516 13.89 26.74 0.70
C ALA A 516 14.74 25.76 -0.14
N VAL A 517 15.75 26.26 -0.84
CA VAL A 517 16.66 25.44 -1.65
C VAL A 517 17.52 24.52 -0.78
N GLU A 518 18.01 24.98 0.37
CA GLU A 518 18.71 24.14 1.35
C GLU A 518 17.82 22.99 1.87
N ARG A 519 16.54 23.25 2.14
CA ARG A 519 15.56 22.20 2.50
C ARG A 519 15.31 21.22 1.36
N LEU A 520 15.30 21.71 0.11
CA LEU A 520 15.17 20.84 -1.06
C LEU A 520 16.39 19.92 -1.18
N GLU A 521 17.58 20.45 -1.01
CA GLU A 521 18.84 19.69 -1.05
C GLU A 521 18.89 18.62 0.05
N ALA A 522 18.56 18.99 1.28
CA ALA A 522 18.54 18.08 2.43
C ALA A 522 17.63 16.85 2.23
N ARG A 523 16.59 16.97 1.41
CA ARG A 523 15.71 15.85 1.04
C ARG A 523 16.09 15.16 -0.29
N GLY A 524 17.32 15.35 -0.78
CA GLY A 524 17.86 14.70 -1.98
C GLY A 524 17.61 15.45 -3.29
N GLY A 525 17.27 16.75 -3.24
CA GLY A 525 17.20 17.64 -4.40
C GLY A 525 16.06 17.33 -5.40
N ARG A 526 15.03 16.57 -4.99
CA ARG A 526 13.93 16.16 -5.86
C ARG A 526 12.70 17.04 -5.67
N ALA A 527 12.17 17.57 -6.78
CA ALA A 527 10.91 18.28 -6.84
C ALA A 527 10.07 17.73 -8.00
N ASP A 528 8.81 17.37 -7.71
CA ASP A 528 7.83 16.95 -8.73
C ASP A 528 6.86 18.11 -9.01
N LEU A 529 7.20 18.94 -9.99
CA LEU A 529 6.38 20.09 -10.36
C LEU A 529 5.04 19.68 -10.97
N ALA A 530 4.95 18.53 -11.65
CA ALA A 530 3.69 18.06 -12.19
C ALA A 530 2.74 17.63 -11.06
N ALA A 531 3.25 16.90 -10.05
CA ALA A 531 2.46 16.57 -8.87
C ALA A 531 2.05 17.83 -8.09
N TRP A 532 2.96 18.82 -7.96
CA TRP A 532 2.65 20.08 -7.31
C TRP A 532 1.54 20.85 -8.03
N ILE A 533 1.59 20.95 -9.38
CA ILE A 533 0.52 21.60 -10.18
C ILE A 533 -0.83 20.90 -9.95
N ARG A 534 -0.85 19.56 -9.97
CA ARG A 534 -2.06 18.79 -9.66
C ARG A 534 -2.57 19.09 -8.25
N GLY A 535 -1.66 19.19 -7.27
CA GLY A 535 -1.98 19.59 -5.90
C GLY A 535 -2.63 20.97 -5.81
N VAL A 536 -2.14 21.95 -6.55
CA VAL A 536 -2.73 23.30 -6.63
C VAL A 536 -4.13 23.26 -7.24
N GLU A 537 -4.33 22.47 -8.28
CA GLU A 537 -5.65 22.32 -8.93
C GLU A 537 -6.66 21.67 -7.98
N LEU A 538 -6.27 20.61 -7.24
CA LEU A 538 -7.14 20.00 -6.25
C LEU A 538 -7.43 20.96 -5.08
N ALA A 539 -6.42 21.68 -4.58
CA ALA A 539 -6.62 22.70 -3.54
C ALA A 539 -7.60 23.79 -3.99
N ALA A 540 -7.58 24.15 -5.27
CA ALA A 540 -8.54 25.10 -5.84
C ALA A 540 -9.98 24.55 -5.78
N GLN A 541 -10.20 23.27 -6.10
CA GLN A 541 -11.51 22.63 -5.98
C GLN A 541 -11.98 22.57 -4.51
N ARG A 542 -11.07 22.27 -3.59
CA ARG A 542 -11.33 22.24 -2.14
C ARG A 542 -11.75 23.61 -1.61
N ALA A 543 -11.07 24.67 -2.03
CA ALA A 543 -11.47 26.04 -1.73
C ALA A 543 -12.88 26.36 -2.28
N GLY A 544 -13.18 25.91 -3.48
CA GLY A 544 -14.50 26.02 -4.10
C GLY A 544 -15.59 25.34 -3.26
N LEU A 545 -15.37 24.07 -2.85
CA LEU A 545 -16.28 23.31 -2.01
C LEU A 545 -16.48 24.00 -0.66
N LEU A 546 -15.40 24.43 -0.01
CA LEU A 546 -15.46 25.11 1.29
C LEU A 546 -16.39 26.34 1.25
N LEU A 547 -16.24 27.20 0.22
CA LEU A 547 -17.00 28.44 0.13
C LEU A 547 -18.44 28.25 -0.38
N CYS A 548 -18.68 27.35 -1.33
CA CYS A 548 -20.05 27.07 -1.77
C CYS A 548 -20.85 26.30 -0.70
N GLY A 549 -20.19 25.51 0.14
CA GLY A 549 -20.78 24.73 1.22
C GLY A 549 -21.75 23.64 0.75
N ASP A 550 -21.60 23.16 -0.50
CA ASP A 550 -22.51 22.19 -1.10
C ASP A 550 -21.75 21.29 -2.10
N LEU A 551 -21.60 20.01 -1.74
CA LEU A 551 -20.85 19.05 -2.55
C LEU A 551 -21.52 18.80 -3.90
N ALA A 552 -22.84 18.71 -3.95
CA ALA A 552 -23.58 18.48 -5.20
C ALA A 552 -23.40 19.64 -6.18
N VAL A 553 -23.42 20.89 -5.69
CA VAL A 553 -23.13 22.09 -6.50
C VAL A 553 -21.69 22.06 -7.00
N ALA A 554 -20.73 21.73 -6.12
CA ALA A 554 -19.31 21.65 -6.50
C ALA A 554 -19.09 20.62 -7.64
N VAL A 555 -19.65 19.41 -7.49
CA VAL A 555 -19.55 18.35 -8.51
C VAL A 555 -20.28 18.73 -9.81
N ALA A 556 -21.45 19.39 -9.70
CA ALA A 556 -22.15 19.90 -10.88
C ALA A 556 -21.31 20.93 -11.67
N ARG A 557 -20.55 21.80 -10.97
CA ARG A 557 -19.61 22.74 -11.62
C ARG A 557 -18.44 22.03 -12.29
N LEU A 558 -17.86 21.00 -11.64
CA LEU A 558 -16.83 20.17 -12.27
C LEU A 558 -17.33 19.50 -13.55
N ARG A 559 -18.56 19.00 -13.54
CA ARG A 559 -19.18 18.38 -14.71
C ARG A 559 -19.44 19.39 -15.85
N ALA A 560 -19.83 20.63 -15.50
CA ALA A 560 -20.05 21.70 -16.47
C ALA A 560 -18.74 22.17 -17.13
N ASP A 561 -17.58 22.00 -16.50
CA ASP A 561 -16.28 22.31 -17.11
C ASP A 561 -15.94 21.37 -18.30
N GLY A 562 -16.62 20.22 -18.39
CA GLY A 562 -16.39 19.22 -19.44
C GLY A 562 -14.97 18.63 -19.38
N ASP A 563 -14.48 18.18 -20.53
CA ASP A 563 -13.12 17.59 -20.66
C ASP A 563 -12.01 18.66 -20.76
N THR A 564 -12.28 19.91 -20.38
CA THR A 564 -11.21 20.91 -20.30
C THR A 564 -10.20 20.46 -19.26
N ARG A 565 -9.01 20.09 -19.74
CA ARG A 565 -7.90 19.69 -18.89
C ARG A 565 -7.01 20.91 -18.65
N PRO A 566 -7.05 21.49 -17.46
CA PRO A 566 -6.09 22.51 -17.07
C PRO A 566 -4.67 21.90 -16.98
N ILE A 567 -3.71 22.71 -16.60
CA ILE A 567 -2.28 22.40 -16.57
C ILE A 567 -1.95 21.09 -15.83
N GLY A 568 -2.76 20.70 -14.82
CA GLY A 568 -2.58 19.48 -14.01
C GLY A 568 -3.04 18.19 -14.69
N GLU A 569 -3.72 18.26 -15.83
CA GLU A 569 -4.27 17.11 -16.59
C GLU A 569 -5.22 16.20 -15.79
N LEU A 570 -5.80 16.71 -14.69
CA LEU A 570 -6.73 15.96 -13.85
C LEU A 570 -8.07 15.72 -14.57
N THR A 571 -8.56 14.49 -14.51
CA THR A 571 -9.88 14.13 -15.02
C THR A 571 -11.00 14.62 -14.11
N PHE A 572 -12.24 14.56 -14.60
CA PHE A 572 -13.42 14.79 -13.76
C PHE A 572 -13.45 13.86 -12.55
N ASP A 573 -13.15 12.56 -12.76
CA ASP A 573 -13.16 11.56 -11.69
C ASP A 573 -12.09 11.80 -10.64
N ASP A 574 -10.90 12.26 -11.03
CA ASP A 574 -9.84 12.64 -10.08
C ASP A 574 -10.30 13.78 -9.17
N LYS A 575 -10.89 14.84 -9.75
CA LYS A 575 -11.39 16.01 -9.01
C LYS A 575 -12.58 15.66 -8.13
N ARG A 576 -13.53 14.89 -8.65
CA ARG A 576 -14.69 14.40 -7.91
C ARG A 576 -14.27 13.50 -6.76
N GLY A 577 -13.33 12.58 -7.01
CA GLY A 577 -12.77 11.69 -5.98
C GLY A 577 -12.11 12.48 -4.86
N ASP A 578 -11.30 13.50 -5.19
CA ASP A 578 -10.69 14.36 -4.17
C ASP A 578 -11.74 15.13 -3.35
N LEU A 579 -12.79 15.67 -3.96
CA LEU A 579 -13.85 16.35 -3.22
C LEU A 579 -14.63 15.41 -2.30
N LEU A 580 -14.90 14.18 -2.71
CA LEU A 580 -15.52 13.15 -1.88
C LEU A 580 -14.61 12.79 -0.68
N ALA A 581 -13.32 12.59 -0.91
CA ALA A 581 -12.34 12.34 0.14
C ALA A 581 -12.21 13.52 1.10
N PHE A 582 -12.16 14.73 0.55
CA PHE A 582 -12.05 15.97 1.34
C PHE A 582 -13.30 16.22 2.19
N SER A 583 -14.50 15.92 1.65
CA SER A 583 -15.75 16.07 2.42
C SER A 583 -15.79 15.18 3.66
N ALA A 584 -15.12 14.03 3.64
CA ALA A 584 -15.03 13.11 4.77
C ALA A 584 -13.83 13.38 5.70
N SER A 585 -12.98 14.38 5.38
CA SER A 585 -11.71 14.61 6.07
C SER A 585 -11.82 15.53 7.29
N GLU A 586 -10.90 15.33 8.24
CA GLU A 586 -10.66 16.28 9.34
C GLU A 586 -10.32 17.68 8.83
N GLN A 587 -9.61 17.78 7.70
CA GLN A 587 -9.20 19.07 7.13
C GLN A 587 -10.38 19.97 6.81
N LEU A 588 -11.43 19.46 6.14
CA LEU A 588 -12.62 20.26 5.84
C LEU A 588 -13.38 20.67 7.11
N ALA A 589 -13.53 19.75 8.06
CA ALA A 589 -14.20 20.07 9.32
C ALA A 589 -13.47 21.21 10.06
N ARG A 590 -12.16 21.15 10.18
CA ARG A 590 -11.32 22.21 10.77
C ARG A 590 -11.35 23.52 9.97
N ALA A 591 -11.42 23.45 8.64
CA ALA A 591 -11.56 24.65 7.81
C ALA A 591 -12.90 25.36 8.05
N ARG A 592 -13.99 24.58 8.22
CA ARG A 592 -15.31 25.11 8.54
C ARG A 592 -15.35 25.72 9.95
N GLU A 593 -14.72 25.06 10.92
CA GLU A 593 -14.56 25.57 12.28
C GLU A 593 -13.73 26.88 12.31
N ALA A 594 -12.61 26.94 11.58
CA ALA A 594 -11.79 28.15 11.48
C ALA A 594 -12.58 29.35 10.92
N LEU A 595 -13.51 29.10 9.99
CA LEU A 595 -14.43 30.10 9.45
C LEU A 595 -15.66 30.36 10.32
N SER A 596 -15.86 29.59 11.40
CA SER A 596 -17.04 29.59 12.27
C SER A 596 -18.35 29.32 11.48
N VAL A 597 -18.31 28.30 10.61
CA VAL A 597 -19.45 27.87 9.79
C VAL A 597 -19.80 26.39 10.03
N ASP A 598 -19.14 25.74 10.98
CA ASP A 598 -19.45 24.38 11.42
C ASP A 598 -20.81 24.31 12.11
N LEU A 599 -21.46 23.16 12.03
CA LEU A 599 -22.72 22.91 12.71
C LEU A 599 -22.47 22.58 14.18
N PRO A 600 -23.30 23.10 15.09
CA PRO A 600 -23.14 22.86 16.53
C PRO A 600 -23.26 21.38 16.85
N SER A 601 -22.40 20.89 17.73
CA SER A 601 -22.48 19.52 18.25
C SER A 601 -23.77 19.33 19.04
N SER A 602 -24.47 18.20 18.86
CA SER A 602 -25.79 17.92 19.45
C SER A 602 -25.83 17.86 20.99
N GLY A 603 -24.65 17.94 21.66
CA GLY A 603 -24.55 18.07 23.12
C GLY A 603 -24.45 19.53 23.64
N ALA A 604 -23.98 20.47 22.80
CA ALA A 604 -23.78 21.86 23.21
C ALA A 604 -25.01 22.75 22.99
N GLY A 605 -25.83 22.43 21.99
CA GLY A 605 -27.06 23.19 21.69
C GLY A 605 -28.16 23.04 22.78
N ALA A 606 -28.27 21.88 23.42
CA ALA A 606 -29.19 21.63 24.49
C ALA A 606 -28.81 22.40 25.79
N GLN A 607 -27.50 22.54 26.06
CA GLN A 607 -27.03 23.30 27.24
C GLN A 607 -27.06 24.83 27.02
N ALA A 608 -26.80 25.29 25.80
CA ALA A 608 -26.93 26.73 25.48
C ALA A 608 -28.38 27.21 25.45
N ALA A 609 -29.32 26.40 24.96
CA ALA A 609 -30.73 26.70 25.01
C ALA A 609 -31.27 26.69 26.45
N ALA A 610 -30.83 25.77 27.30
CA ALA A 610 -31.17 25.72 28.71
C ALA A 610 -30.57 26.90 29.52
N ALA A 611 -29.34 27.32 29.20
CA ALA A 611 -28.70 28.48 29.81
C ALA A 611 -29.37 29.82 29.39
N GLY A 612 -29.81 29.92 28.13
CA GLY A 612 -30.53 31.08 27.62
C GLY A 612 -31.96 31.23 28.20
N GLN A 613 -32.63 30.13 28.54
CA GLN A 613 -33.92 30.14 29.20
C GLN A 613 -33.84 30.46 30.70
N LEU A 614 -32.73 30.16 31.36
CA LEU A 614 -32.49 30.52 32.77
C LEU A 614 -32.05 31.98 32.97
N GLN A 615 -31.62 32.68 31.91
CA GLN A 615 -31.31 34.13 31.95
C GLN A 615 -32.51 35.02 31.53
N ALA A 616 -33.58 34.43 31.02
CA ALA A 616 -34.79 35.14 30.60
C ALA A 616 -35.98 34.94 31.56
N SER A 617 -35.77 34.22 32.66
CA SER A 617 -36.68 34.09 33.81
C SER A 617 -36.08 34.80 35.05
#